data_029b6687f64860c05d6b58d99aa4e20c
#
_entry.id   029b6687f64860c05d6b58d99aa4e20c
#
_cell.length_a   1.000
_cell.length_b   1.000
_cell.length_c   1.000
_cell.angle_alpha   90.00
_cell.angle_beta   90.00
_cell.angle_gamma   90.00
#
_symmetry.space_group_name_H-M   'P 1'
#
loop_
_entity.id
_entity.type
_entity.pdbx_description
1 polymer ?
#
loop_
_entity_poly.entity_id
_entity_poly.type
_entity_poly.pdbx_seq_one_letter_code
_entity_poly.pdbx_strand_id
1 'polypeptide(L)'
;MLFRSLLNDNPDNYYQNCVIDGSYDYRIFGTRGTVDWFSMGSKGSSTDVAVMVDTGYIDSSQMEFAPDGSFEIIASATKQPGNWLPLAPTSRSIIVRQTFGDRKAEKIAEIQIECLNPDKPNNNLTPEALERGLMGAAGFVKNIGNMTIAWEELYRQHINQLPSDDQERCQRAGGDPSIHYYQSYWKLADDEAMFVQLDDIPECQTWNLQLSNYWMESLDYRFFKVSTNKHTAHYEPDGSVNIVIAAHDPGPKYPNWLNTLGHGEGGMLGRYVGASVFPKEMKSRIVKLSELS
;
A
#
# COMPACT_ATOMS: atom_id res chain seq x y z
N MET A 1 -4.02 -17.03 -12.04
CA MET A 1 -4.52 -15.76 -11.44
C MET A 1 -3.83 -14.64 -12.20
N LEU A 2 -4.57 -13.72 -12.81
CA LEU A 2 -3.97 -12.56 -13.45
C LEU A 2 -3.35 -11.67 -12.37
N PHE A 3 -2.07 -11.32 -12.54
CA PHE A 3 -1.41 -10.28 -11.75
C PHE A 3 -2.10 -8.95 -12.08
N ARG A 4 -2.53 -8.23 -11.07
CA ARG A 4 -3.15 -6.92 -11.22
C ARG A 4 -2.49 -5.98 -10.24
N SER A 5 -1.85 -4.96 -10.77
CA SER A 5 -1.20 -3.91 -10.03
C SER A 5 -1.93 -2.59 -10.33
N LEU A 6 -2.07 -1.76 -9.34
CA LEU A 6 -2.69 -0.44 -9.46
C LEU A 6 -2.16 0.50 -8.39
N LEU A 7 -1.70 1.69 -8.80
CA LEU A 7 -1.28 2.77 -7.90
C LEU A 7 -0.22 2.33 -6.88
N ASN A 8 0.85 1.69 -7.36
CA ASN A 8 1.93 1.21 -6.50
C ASN A 8 1.42 0.30 -5.37
N ASP A 9 0.60 -0.71 -5.72
CA ASP A 9 0.16 -1.71 -4.75
C ASP A 9 1.38 -2.28 -4.01
N ASN A 10 1.22 -2.41 -2.69
CA ASN A 10 2.33 -2.85 -1.86
C ASN A 10 2.57 -4.36 -2.03
N PRO A 11 3.76 -4.81 -2.48
CA PRO A 11 4.10 -6.24 -2.56
C PRO A 11 3.95 -6.99 -1.24
N ASP A 12 4.08 -6.28 -0.11
CA ASP A 12 3.93 -6.88 1.22
C ASP A 12 2.48 -6.95 1.68
N ASN A 13 1.52 -6.38 0.92
CA ASN A 13 0.12 -6.39 1.34
C ASN A 13 -0.71 -7.46 0.64
N TYR A 14 -1.66 -8.01 1.39
CA TYR A 14 -2.85 -8.65 0.86
C TYR A 14 -4.04 -7.71 1.06
N TYR A 15 -4.65 -7.31 -0.05
CA TYR A 15 -5.77 -6.36 -0.05
C TYR A 15 -7.09 -7.10 -0.18
N GLN A 16 -8.05 -6.74 0.67
CA GLN A 16 -9.45 -7.16 0.55
C GLN A 16 -10.33 -5.92 0.54
N ASN A 17 -11.40 -5.97 -0.23
CA ASN A 17 -12.34 -4.87 -0.34
C ASN A 17 -13.77 -5.37 -0.21
N CYS A 18 -14.60 -4.61 0.46
CA CYS A 18 -16.04 -4.82 0.51
C CYS A 18 -16.78 -3.53 0.21
N VAL A 19 -17.78 -3.60 -0.67
CA VAL A 19 -18.69 -2.49 -0.92
C VAL A 19 -19.72 -2.45 0.19
N ILE A 20 -19.89 -1.28 0.79
CA ILE A 20 -20.85 -1.03 1.86
C ILE A 20 -21.73 0.19 1.54
N ASP A 21 -22.74 0.41 2.35
CA ASP A 21 -23.49 1.65 2.43
C ASP A 21 -23.39 2.18 3.87
N GLY A 22 -22.75 3.34 4.04
CA GLY A 22 -22.50 3.94 5.35
C GLY A 22 -23.75 4.33 6.17
N SER A 23 -24.94 4.11 5.59
CA SER A 23 -26.22 4.27 6.32
C SER A 23 -26.60 3.03 7.14
N TYR A 24 -25.85 1.92 6.99
CA TYR A 24 -26.10 0.67 7.70
C TYR A 24 -24.91 0.30 8.59
N ASP A 25 -25.20 -0.53 9.59
CA ASP A 25 -24.20 -1.09 10.47
C ASP A 25 -23.76 -2.47 9.98
N TYR A 26 -22.47 -2.78 10.20
CA TYR A 26 -21.90 -4.05 9.78
C TYR A 26 -21.11 -4.67 10.93
N ARG A 27 -21.15 -6.00 10.98
CA ARG A 27 -20.27 -6.83 11.79
C ARG A 27 -19.17 -7.40 10.92
N ILE A 28 -17.92 -7.16 11.28
CA ILE A 28 -16.73 -7.73 10.65
C ILE A 28 -16.12 -8.66 11.69
N PHE A 29 -15.93 -9.91 11.35
CA PHE A 29 -15.45 -10.91 12.30
C PHE A 29 -14.59 -11.96 11.61
N GLY A 30 -13.80 -12.67 12.41
CA GLY A 30 -12.94 -13.71 11.89
C GLY A 30 -11.87 -14.15 12.85
N THR A 31 -10.81 -14.73 12.32
CA THR A 31 -9.62 -15.15 13.07
C THR A 31 -8.40 -14.43 12.55
N ARG A 32 -7.63 -13.82 13.44
CA ARG A 32 -6.36 -13.22 13.08
C ARG A 32 -5.39 -14.31 12.61
N GLY A 33 -4.74 -14.10 11.46
CA GLY A 33 -3.59 -14.88 11.05
C GLY A 33 -2.32 -14.49 11.82
N THR A 34 -1.18 -14.64 11.17
CA THR A 34 0.12 -14.29 11.74
C THR A 34 0.80 -13.11 11.06
N VAL A 35 0.09 -12.41 10.16
CA VAL A 35 0.62 -11.21 9.50
C VAL A 35 1.02 -10.15 10.52
N ASP A 36 2.13 -9.47 10.23
CA ASP A 36 2.73 -8.51 11.15
C ASP A 36 1.78 -7.33 11.42
N TRP A 37 1.21 -6.74 10.37
CA TRP A 37 0.31 -5.60 10.49
C TRP A 37 -1.02 -5.85 9.77
N PHE A 38 -2.10 -5.43 10.41
CA PHE A 38 -3.45 -5.58 9.92
C PHE A 38 -4.24 -4.29 10.15
N SER A 39 -4.77 -3.69 9.09
CA SER A 39 -5.57 -2.47 9.18
C SER A 39 -6.83 -2.53 8.34
N MET A 40 -7.84 -1.79 8.77
CA MET A 40 -9.08 -1.56 8.04
C MET A 40 -9.39 -0.07 7.96
N GLY A 41 -9.67 0.41 6.75
CA GLY A 41 -10.12 1.77 6.51
C GLY A 41 -11.48 1.80 5.83
N SER A 42 -12.42 2.57 6.36
CA SER A 42 -13.65 2.90 5.65
C SER A 42 -13.40 4.09 4.72
N LYS A 43 -13.87 3.98 3.48
CA LYS A 43 -13.65 4.98 2.44
C LYS A 43 -14.98 5.46 1.88
N GLY A 44 -15.10 6.77 1.74
CA GLY A 44 -16.23 7.44 1.11
C GLY A 44 -15.88 7.90 -0.31
N SER A 45 -16.92 8.24 -1.08
CA SER A 45 -16.77 8.96 -2.34
C SER A 45 -16.78 10.46 -2.09
N SER A 46 -15.89 11.18 -2.77
CA SER A 46 -15.96 12.64 -2.90
C SER A 46 -16.67 13.02 -4.19
N THR A 47 -17.27 14.20 -4.23
CA THR A 47 -17.74 14.83 -5.46
C THR A 47 -16.57 15.33 -6.32
N ASP A 48 -15.41 15.51 -5.71
CA ASP A 48 -14.17 15.85 -6.41
C ASP A 48 -13.48 14.59 -6.89
N VAL A 49 -13.07 14.65 -8.13
CA VAL A 49 -12.54 13.59 -8.97
C VAL A 49 -11.50 12.70 -8.27
N ALA A 50 -11.72 11.38 -8.33
CA ALA A 50 -10.76 10.32 -7.97
C ALA A 50 -10.19 10.35 -6.53
N VAL A 51 -10.88 10.96 -5.58
CA VAL A 51 -10.44 11.01 -4.19
C VAL A 51 -11.29 10.04 -3.36
N MET A 52 -10.62 9.08 -2.72
CA MET A 52 -11.22 8.28 -1.66
C MET A 52 -11.07 9.03 -0.34
N VAL A 53 -12.19 9.47 0.21
CA VAL A 53 -12.18 10.16 1.51
C VAL A 53 -12.15 9.14 2.63
N ASP A 54 -11.19 9.26 3.54
CA ASP A 54 -11.18 8.47 4.77
C ASP A 54 -12.37 8.84 5.64
N THR A 55 -13.15 7.84 6.03
CA THR A 55 -14.32 8.00 6.90
C THR A 55 -14.14 7.29 8.25
N GLY A 56 -13.17 6.41 8.36
CA GLY A 56 -12.79 5.74 9.60
C GLY A 56 -11.59 4.83 9.40
N TYR A 57 -10.92 4.50 10.52
CA TYR A 57 -9.73 3.67 10.53
C TYR A 57 -9.61 2.90 11.85
N ILE A 58 -9.11 1.68 11.77
CA ILE A 58 -8.68 0.85 12.90
C ILE A 58 -7.53 -0.04 12.45
N ASP A 59 -6.56 -0.29 13.30
CA ASP A 59 -5.47 -1.22 13.04
C ASP A 59 -5.23 -2.19 14.20
N SER A 60 -4.36 -3.17 13.98
CA SER A 60 -4.10 -4.26 14.93
C SER A 60 -3.49 -3.82 16.26
N SER A 61 -2.90 -2.61 16.37
CA SER A 61 -2.42 -2.05 17.62
C SER A 61 -3.55 -1.53 18.52
N GLN A 62 -4.70 -1.23 17.92
CA GLN A 62 -5.89 -0.71 18.59
C GLN A 62 -6.95 -1.79 18.82
N MET A 63 -6.78 -2.96 18.18
CA MET A 63 -7.76 -4.05 18.23
C MET A 63 -7.53 -4.98 19.40
N GLU A 64 -8.65 -5.42 19.98
CA GLU A 64 -8.71 -6.51 20.94
C GLU A 64 -8.95 -7.83 20.21
N PHE A 65 -8.16 -8.84 20.53
CA PHE A 65 -8.28 -10.21 20.03
C PHE A 65 -8.51 -11.17 21.17
N ALA A 66 -9.38 -12.14 20.99
CA ALA A 66 -9.54 -13.23 21.95
C ALA A 66 -8.31 -14.15 21.97
N PRO A 67 -8.11 -14.97 23.04
CA PRO A 67 -6.94 -15.85 23.15
C PRO A 67 -6.78 -16.86 22.00
N ASP A 68 -7.87 -17.22 21.33
CA ASP A 68 -7.86 -18.10 20.14
C ASP A 68 -7.61 -17.35 18.82
N GLY A 69 -7.36 -16.04 18.89
CA GLY A 69 -7.16 -15.17 17.75
C GLY A 69 -8.45 -14.68 17.08
N SER A 70 -9.63 -15.06 17.59
CA SER A 70 -10.88 -14.53 17.06
C SER A 70 -11.05 -13.06 17.38
N PHE A 71 -11.74 -12.33 16.50
CA PHE A 71 -12.05 -10.92 16.66
C PHE A 71 -13.41 -10.56 16.08
N GLU A 72 -13.95 -9.48 16.58
CA GLU A 72 -15.16 -8.84 16.07
C GLU A 72 -14.96 -7.33 16.04
N ILE A 73 -15.44 -6.68 14.99
CA ILE A 73 -15.42 -5.21 14.81
C ILE A 73 -16.82 -4.81 14.40
N ILE A 74 -17.40 -3.82 15.07
CA ILE A 74 -18.62 -3.19 14.60
C ILE A 74 -18.26 -1.96 13.77
N ALA A 75 -18.67 -1.96 12.50
CA ALA A 75 -18.53 -0.81 11.61
C ALA A 75 -19.85 -0.07 11.58
N SER A 76 -19.89 1.16 12.10
CA SER A 76 -21.12 1.95 12.28
C SER A 76 -20.83 3.44 12.39
N ALA A 77 -21.86 4.27 12.14
CA ALA A 77 -21.79 5.72 12.35
C ALA A 77 -21.74 6.11 13.83
N THR A 78 -22.35 5.30 14.70
CA THR A 78 -22.37 5.53 16.15
C THR A 78 -21.31 4.67 16.81
N LYS A 79 -20.48 5.28 17.67
CA LYS A 79 -19.42 4.57 18.40
C LYS A 79 -19.99 3.38 19.18
N GLN A 80 -19.31 2.24 19.07
CA GLN A 80 -19.64 1.00 19.74
C GLN A 80 -18.56 0.63 20.78
N PRO A 81 -18.88 -0.18 21.79
CA PRO A 81 -17.89 -0.76 22.67
C PRO A 81 -17.03 -1.82 21.94
N GLY A 82 -15.81 -2.06 22.44
CA GLY A 82 -14.86 -2.99 21.80
C GLY A 82 -14.25 -2.42 20.53
N ASN A 83 -13.93 -3.30 19.57
CA ASN A 83 -13.37 -2.88 18.30
C ASN A 83 -14.43 -2.19 17.44
N TRP A 84 -14.19 -0.94 17.10
CA TRP A 84 -15.13 -0.13 16.33
C TRP A 84 -14.44 0.54 15.15
N LEU A 85 -14.99 0.33 13.95
CA LEU A 85 -14.61 1.03 12.73
C LEU A 85 -15.64 2.14 12.44
N PRO A 86 -15.27 3.42 12.52
CA PRO A 86 -16.18 4.51 12.19
C PRO A 86 -16.66 4.44 10.74
N LEU A 87 -17.96 4.72 10.55
CA LEU A 87 -18.55 4.97 9.23
C LEU A 87 -19.15 6.39 9.19
N ALA A 88 -19.12 7.00 8.01
CA ALA A 88 -19.93 8.16 7.69
C ALA A 88 -21.06 7.77 6.71
N PRO A 89 -22.13 8.55 6.58
CA PRO A 89 -23.17 8.30 5.57
C PRO A 89 -22.63 8.24 4.13
N THR A 90 -21.46 8.86 3.91
CA THR A 90 -20.74 8.85 2.63
C THR A 90 -19.84 7.64 2.43
N SER A 91 -19.64 6.77 3.43
CA SER A 91 -18.86 5.54 3.31
C SER A 91 -19.44 4.61 2.24
N ARG A 92 -18.57 4.09 1.36
CA ARG A 92 -18.95 3.23 0.23
C ARG A 92 -18.16 1.94 0.16
N SER A 93 -17.02 1.87 0.84
CA SER A 93 -16.20 0.64 0.89
C SER A 93 -15.42 0.55 2.18
N ILE A 94 -15.04 -0.68 2.51
CA ILE A 94 -14.03 -0.99 3.52
C ILE A 94 -12.86 -1.64 2.80
N ILE A 95 -11.65 -1.12 3.04
CA ILE A 95 -10.40 -1.68 2.54
C ILE A 95 -9.67 -2.30 3.71
N VAL A 96 -9.33 -3.58 3.59
CA VAL A 96 -8.49 -4.31 4.53
C VAL A 96 -7.09 -4.44 3.95
N ARG A 97 -6.08 -4.15 4.74
CA ARG A 97 -4.67 -4.37 4.42
C ARG A 97 -4.08 -5.33 5.43
N GLN A 98 -3.56 -6.44 4.94
CA GLN A 98 -2.80 -7.40 5.73
C GLN A 98 -1.36 -7.34 5.24
N THR A 99 -0.47 -6.78 6.05
CA THR A 99 0.92 -6.49 5.68
C THR A 99 1.83 -7.57 6.24
N PHE A 100 2.49 -8.28 5.34
CA PHE A 100 3.45 -9.31 5.69
C PHE A 100 4.81 -8.72 6.06
N GLY A 101 5.42 -9.28 7.06
CA GLY A 101 6.87 -9.22 7.25
C GLY A 101 7.57 -10.22 6.33
N ASP A 102 7.18 -11.49 6.43
CA ASP A 102 7.59 -12.55 5.49
C ASP A 102 6.35 -13.24 4.89
N ARG A 103 6.05 -12.92 3.63
CA ARG A 103 4.92 -13.50 2.89
C ARG A 103 4.96 -15.02 2.77
N LYS A 104 6.14 -15.65 2.90
CA LYS A 104 6.29 -17.11 2.78
C LYS A 104 5.98 -17.83 4.09
N ALA A 105 6.17 -17.16 5.22
CA ALA A 105 6.02 -17.75 6.56
C ALA A 105 4.67 -17.40 7.20
N GLU A 106 4.11 -16.24 6.88
CA GLU A 106 2.92 -15.72 7.55
C GLU A 106 1.62 -16.14 6.89
N LYS A 107 0.57 -16.21 7.70
CA LYS A 107 -0.80 -16.55 7.28
C LYS A 107 -1.69 -15.32 7.40
N ILE A 108 -2.51 -15.08 6.39
CA ILE A 108 -3.52 -14.02 6.41
C ILE A 108 -4.64 -14.34 7.42
N ALA A 109 -5.27 -13.29 7.94
CA ALA A 109 -6.50 -13.41 8.71
C ALA A 109 -7.65 -13.87 7.82
N GLU A 110 -8.54 -14.69 8.37
CA GLU A 110 -9.83 -15.00 7.78
C GLU A 110 -10.84 -13.96 8.23
N ILE A 111 -11.55 -13.35 7.28
CA ILE A 111 -12.42 -12.21 7.54
C ILE A 111 -13.76 -12.42 6.84
N GLN A 112 -14.83 -12.17 7.58
CA GLN A 112 -16.20 -12.16 7.10
C GLN A 112 -16.85 -10.83 7.47
N ILE A 113 -17.84 -10.42 6.68
CA ILE A 113 -18.64 -9.22 6.93
C ILE A 113 -20.10 -9.54 6.73
N GLU A 114 -20.95 -9.07 7.63
CA GLU A 114 -22.41 -9.16 7.53
C GLU A 114 -23.04 -7.79 7.85
N CYS A 115 -24.15 -7.49 7.19
CA CYS A 115 -24.96 -6.31 7.50
C CYS A 115 -25.89 -6.63 8.67
N LEU A 116 -25.90 -5.76 9.67
CA LEU A 116 -26.71 -5.94 10.87
C LEU A 116 -28.16 -5.43 10.71
N ASN A 117 -28.45 -4.70 9.63
CA ASN A 117 -29.77 -4.14 9.37
C ASN A 117 -30.60 -5.11 8.50
N PRO A 118 -31.60 -5.80 9.07
CA PRO A 118 -32.38 -6.81 8.35
C PRO A 118 -33.22 -6.23 7.21
N ASP A 119 -33.59 -4.96 7.31
CA ASP A 119 -34.44 -4.28 6.32
C ASP A 119 -33.64 -3.65 5.16
N LYS A 120 -32.33 -3.93 5.06
CA LYS A 120 -31.53 -3.47 3.93
C LYS A 120 -32.11 -4.02 2.63
N PRO A 121 -32.52 -3.16 1.68
CA PRO A 121 -33.08 -3.62 0.42
C PRO A 121 -32.07 -4.48 -0.34
N ASN A 122 -32.55 -5.56 -0.96
CA ASN A 122 -31.74 -6.28 -1.94
C ASN A 122 -31.45 -5.35 -3.12
N ASN A 123 -30.19 -5.12 -3.41
CA ASN A 123 -29.78 -4.36 -4.58
C ASN A 123 -30.02 -5.17 -5.87
N ASN A 124 -31.26 -5.20 -6.34
CA ASN A 124 -31.56 -5.75 -7.65
C ASN A 124 -30.95 -4.82 -8.72
N LEU A 125 -30.27 -5.44 -9.69
CA LEU A 125 -29.73 -4.71 -10.81
C LEU A 125 -30.87 -4.17 -11.68
N THR A 126 -31.03 -2.86 -11.73
CA THR A 126 -31.96 -2.20 -12.65
C THR A 126 -31.23 -1.65 -13.88
N PRO A 127 -31.91 -1.39 -15.01
CA PRO A 127 -31.28 -0.76 -16.18
C PRO A 127 -30.53 0.54 -15.83
N GLU A 128 -31.12 1.38 -15.00
CA GLU A 128 -30.54 2.67 -14.58
C GLU A 128 -29.32 2.46 -13.67
N ALA A 129 -29.33 1.44 -12.83
CA ALA A 129 -28.19 1.07 -11.99
C ALA A 129 -27.05 0.54 -12.83
N LEU A 130 -27.35 -0.26 -13.87
CA LEU A 130 -26.35 -0.76 -14.81
C LEU A 130 -25.72 0.40 -15.61
N GLU A 131 -26.54 1.29 -16.16
CA GLU A 131 -26.06 2.46 -16.90
C GLU A 131 -25.12 3.32 -16.04
N ARG A 132 -25.55 3.68 -14.83
CA ARG A 132 -24.70 4.43 -13.89
C ARG A 132 -23.39 3.68 -13.57
N GLY A 133 -23.45 2.35 -13.39
CA GLY A 133 -22.27 1.53 -13.16
C GLY A 133 -21.28 1.55 -14.32
N LEU A 134 -21.75 1.43 -15.53
CA LEU A 134 -20.92 1.49 -16.76
C LEU A 134 -20.30 2.88 -16.95
N MET A 135 -21.07 3.94 -16.77
CA MET A 135 -20.55 5.31 -16.85
C MET A 135 -19.53 5.59 -15.74
N GLY A 136 -19.78 5.10 -14.54
CA GLY A 136 -18.84 5.18 -13.42
C GLY A 136 -17.54 4.43 -13.71
N ALA A 137 -17.60 3.23 -14.27
CA ALA A 137 -16.42 2.46 -14.64
C ALA A 137 -15.58 3.18 -15.72
N ALA A 138 -16.23 3.72 -16.74
CA ALA A 138 -15.55 4.51 -17.78
C ALA A 138 -14.87 5.76 -17.19
N GLY A 139 -15.57 6.47 -16.31
CA GLY A 139 -15.03 7.63 -15.58
C GLY A 139 -13.83 7.23 -14.72
N PHE A 140 -13.91 6.13 -14.00
CA PHE A 140 -12.83 5.62 -13.17
C PHE A 140 -11.56 5.33 -13.98
N VAL A 141 -11.66 4.61 -15.10
CA VAL A 141 -10.52 4.31 -15.98
C VAL A 141 -9.85 5.59 -16.49
N LYS A 142 -10.65 6.56 -16.97
CA LYS A 142 -10.13 7.85 -17.41
C LYS A 142 -9.41 8.60 -16.30
N ASN A 143 -10.00 8.66 -15.12
CA ASN A 143 -9.48 9.43 -14.00
C ASN A 143 -8.20 8.81 -13.42
N ILE A 144 -8.15 7.48 -13.30
CA ILE A 144 -6.93 6.76 -12.87
C ILE A 144 -5.78 7.04 -13.85
N GLY A 145 -6.02 6.92 -15.15
CA GLY A 145 -4.97 7.21 -16.14
C GLY A 145 -4.45 8.64 -16.06
N ASN A 146 -5.36 9.63 -15.96
CA ASN A 146 -4.96 11.03 -15.80
C ASN A 146 -4.18 11.28 -14.51
N MET A 147 -4.60 10.68 -13.41
CA MET A 147 -3.95 10.81 -12.11
C MET A 147 -2.55 10.19 -12.15
N THR A 148 -2.39 8.99 -12.71
CA THR A 148 -1.09 8.33 -12.86
C THR A 148 -0.12 9.21 -13.65
N ILE A 149 -0.55 9.75 -14.81
CA ILE A 149 0.28 10.65 -15.60
C ILE A 149 0.70 11.88 -14.80
N ALA A 150 -0.25 12.54 -14.12
CA ALA A 150 0.04 13.73 -13.35
C ALA A 150 1.00 13.46 -12.18
N TRP A 151 0.89 12.31 -11.53
CA TRP A 151 1.78 11.94 -10.43
C TRP A 151 3.18 11.57 -10.92
N GLU A 152 3.28 10.79 -12.01
CA GLU A 152 4.58 10.46 -12.58
C GLU A 152 5.34 11.70 -13.07
N GLU A 153 4.64 12.70 -13.63
CA GLU A 153 5.27 13.99 -13.98
C GLU A 153 5.80 14.75 -12.74
N LEU A 154 5.13 14.64 -11.59
CA LEU A 154 5.66 15.17 -10.33
C LEU A 154 6.89 14.38 -9.87
N TYR A 155 6.84 13.05 -9.89
CA TYR A 155 7.95 12.19 -9.45
C TYR A 155 9.19 12.35 -10.32
N ARG A 156 9.03 12.60 -11.61
CA ARG A 156 10.13 12.89 -12.55
C ARG A 156 10.90 14.19 -12.23
N GLN A 157 10.39 15.03 -11.35
CA GLN A 157 11.16 16.18 -10.85
C GLN A 157 12.27 15.76 -9.87
N HIS A 158 12.22 14.53 -9.36
CA HIS A 158 13.14 13.96 -8.38
C HIS A 158 13.78 12.66 -8.87
N ILE A 159 14.18 12.60 -10.16
CA ILE A 159 14.77 11.39 -10.75
C ILE A 159 15.96 10.92 -9.91
N ASN A 160 15.96 9.62 -9.57
CA ASN A 160 17.00 8.96 -8.77
C ASN A 160 17.22 9.56 -7.36
N GLN A 161 16.17 10.17 -6.80
CA GLN A 161 16.13 10.66 -5.42
C GLN A 161 14.88 10.06 -4.75
N LEU A 162 14.84 10.07 -3.41
CA LEU A 162 13.68 9.59 -2.64
C LEU A 162 13.31 10.62 -1.56
N PRO A 163 12.79 11.79 -1.95
CA PRO A 163 12.30 12.78 -1.00
C PRO A 163 11.01 12.29 -0.33
N SER A 164 10.71 12.88 0.82
CA SER A 164 9.38 12.74 1.43
C SER A 164 8.32 13.27 0.47
N ASP A 165 7.26 12.50 0.27
CA ASP A 165 6.13 12.91 -0.56
C ASP A 165 5.16 13.83 0.21
N ASP A 166 4.22 14.42 -0.50
CA ASP A 166 3.05 15.09 0.09
C ASP A 166 2.13 14.04 0.73
N GLN A 167 2.23 13.93 2.06
CA GLN A 167 1.51 12.92 2.84
C GLN A 167 -0.01 13.11 2.74
N GLU A 168 -0.49 14.36 2.70
CA GLU A 168 -1.91 14.65 2.56
C GLU A 168 -2.44 14.18 1.20
N ARG A 169 -1.70 14.43 0.12
CA ARG A 169 -2.02 13.94 -1.22
C ARG A 169 -2.09 12.42 -1.26
N CYS A 170 -1.10 11.73 -0.66
CA CYS A 170 -1.06 10.28 -0.61
C CYS A 170 -2.28 9.71 0.14
N GLN A 171 -2.64 10.29 1.28
CA GLN A 171 -3.79 9.88 2.07
C GLN A 171 -5.11 10.13 1.34
N ARG A 172 -5.26 11.29 0.69
CA ARG A 172 -6.44 11.63 -0.13
C ARG A 172 -6.64 10.68 -1.32
N ALA A 173 -5.56 10.08 -1.84
CA ALA A 173 -5.63 9.06 -2.87
C ALA A 173 -5.93 7.65 -2.32
N GLY A 174 -6.26 7.51 -1.06
CA GLY A 174 -6.60 6.27 -0.41
C GLY A 174 -5.45 5.62 0.36
N GLY A 175 -4.34 6.34 0.57
CA GLY A 175 -3.24 5.91 1.42
C GLY A 175 -3.70 5.67 2.86
N ASP A 176 -2.94 4.86 3.58
CA ASP A 176 -3.17 4.58 4.99
C ASP A 176 -2.60 5.73 5.84
N PRO A 177 -3.35 6.27 6.82
CA PRO A 177 -2.90 7.40 7.63
C PRO A 177 -1.71 7.06 8.54
N SER A 178 -1.46 5.78 8.82
CA SER A 178 -0.30 5.32 9.60
C SER A 178 0.99 5.24 8.80
N ILE A 179 0.97 5.52 7.48
CA ILE A 179 2.10 5.36 6.59
C ILE A 179 2.71 6.71 6.21
N HIS A 180 4.04 6.82 6.33
CA HIS A 180 4.83 7.86 5.69
C HIS A 180 5.32 7.40 4.33
N TYR A 181 5.06 8.20 3.30
CA TYR A 181 5.33 7.88 1.90
C TYR A 181 6.53 8.68 1.37
N TYR A 182 7.39 8.00 0.60
CA TYR A 182 8.52 8.53 -0.15
C TYR A 182 8.36 8.05 -1.58
N GLN A 183 7.95 8.91 -2.49
CA GLN A 183 7.68 8.53 -3.88
C GLN A 183 8.55 9.32 -4.82
N SER A 184 9.08 8.65 -5.83
CA SER A 184 9.91 9.26 -6.84
C SER A 184 10.01 8.37 -8.09
N TYR A 185 10.91 8.76 -8.98
CA TYR A 185 11.16 8.14 -10.27
C TYR A 185 12.61 7.71 -10.39
N TRP A 186 12.86 6.49 -10.84
CA TRP A 186 14.20 6.02 -11.15
C TRP A 186 14.40 5.95 -12.66
N LYS A 187 15.63 6.27 -13.10
CA LYS A 187 16.05 6.18 -14.49
C LYS A 187 17.52 5.81 -14.54
N LEU A 188 17.82 4.68 -15.17
CA LEU A 188 19.14 4.06 -15.20
C LEU A 188 19.48 3.61 -16.62
N ALA A 189 20.74 3.78 -17.02
CA ALA A 189 21.29 3.08 -18.17
C ALA A 189 21.61 1.61 -17.80
N ASP A 190 21.81 0.76 -18.79
CA ASP A 190 22.06 -0.67 -18.59
C ASP A 190 23.31 -0.97 -17.74
N ASP A 191 24.30 -0.08 -17.78
CA ASP A 191 25.55 -0.16 -17.02
C ASP A 191 25.53 0.60 -15.70
N GLU A 192 24.37 1.13 -15.30
CA GLU A 192 24.18 1.92 -14.08
C GLU A 192 23.41 1.16 -13.02
N ALA A 193 23.68 1.50 -11.78
CA ALA A 193 22.92 1.12 -10.62
C ALA A 193 22.62 2.35 -9.74
N MET A 194 21.45 2.36 -9.11
CA MET A 194 21.13 3.30 -8.05
C MET A 194 21.39 2.65 -6.71
N PHE A 195 22.25 3.26 -5.92
CA PHE A 195 22.53 2.87 -4.55
C PHE A 195 21.66 3.70 -3.62
N VAL A 196 20.81 3.04 -2.83
CA VAL A 196 19.92 3.67 -1.84
C VAL A 196 20.35 3.24 -0.45
N GLN A 197 20.49 4.21 0.45
CA GLN A 197 20.91 3.98 1.82
C GLN A 197 19.84 4.49 2.80
N LEU A 198 19.42 3.63 3.69
CA LEU A 198 18.53 3.93 4.80
C LEU A 198 19.38 3.97 6.07
N ASP A 199 19.66 5.19 6.54
CA ASP A 199 20.33 5.45 7.81
C ASP A 199 19.29 5.80 8.87
N ASP A 200 19.60 5.57 10.15
CA ASP A 200 18.76 6.00 11.28
C ASP A 200 17.29 5.58 11.11
N ILE A 201 17.07 4.32 10.71
CA ILE A 201 15.72 3.77 10.55
C ILE A 201 14.97 3.90 11.89
N PRO A 202 13.85 4.67 11.95
CA PRO A 202 13.13 4.85 13.21
C PRO A 202 12.46 3.56 13.66
N GLU A 203 12.12 3.51 14.93
CA GLU A 203 11.22 2.46 15.41
C GLU A 203 9.89 2.58 14.64
N CYS A 204 9.50 1.51 13.97
CA CYS A 204 8.30 1.43 13.14
C CYS A 204 7.82 -0.01 13.08
N GLN A 205 6.56 -0.20 12.75
CA GLN A 205 6.02 -1.54 12.56
C GLN A 205 6.74 -2.25 11.41
N THR A 206 6.76 -1.64 10.26
CA THR A 206 7.55 -2.09 9.12
C THR A 206 7.95 -0.91 8.22
N TRP A 207 8.89 -1.16 7.33
CA TRP A 207 9.20 -0.28 6.20
C TRP A 207 9.40 -1.13 4.95
N ASN A 208 9.21 -0.54 3.78
CA ASN A 208 9.61 -1.17 2.52
C ASN A 208 10.07 -0.15 1.48
N LEU A 209 10.78 -0.66 0.48
CA LEU A 209 11.06 0.01 -0.79
C LEU A 209 10.69 -0.92 -1.93
N GLN A 210 9.94 -0.42 -2.91
CA GLN A 210 9.50 -1.16 -4.08
C GLN A 210 9.71 -0.40 -5.37
N LEU A 211 9.77 -1.14 -6.48
CA LEU A 211 9.84 -0.62 -7.83
C LEU A 211 8.50 -0.83 -8.56
N SER A 212 8.16 0.14 -9.38
CA SER A 212 7.03 0.08 -10.31
C SER A 212 7.47 0.51 -11.72
N ASN A 213 6.61 0.28 -12.70
CA ASN A 213 6.78 0.84 -14.02
C ASN A 213 6.24 2.29 -14.08
N TYR A 214 6.30 2.91 -15.28
CA TYR A 214 5.76 4.27 -15.51
C TYR A 214 4.28 4.42 -15.14
N TRP A 215 3.49 3.36 -15.22
CA TRP A 215 2.04 3.41 -14.93
C TRP A 215 1.71 3.19 -13.46
N MET A 216 2.69 3.30 -12.57
CA MET A 216 2.53 2.99 -11.13
C MET A 216 2.03 1.56 -10.90
N GLU A 217 2.35 0.63 -11.78
CA GLU A 217 2.11 -0.79 -11.57
C GLU A 217 3.36 -1.39 -10.91
N SER A 218 3.21 -2.00 -9.75
CA SER A 218 4.31 -2.69 -9.08
C SER A 218 4.90 -3.74 -10.01
N LEU A 219 6.23 -3.80 -10.12
CA LEU A 219 6.89 -4.84 -10.91
C LEU A 219 6.55 -6.23 -10.35
N ASP A 220 6.71 -7.28 -11.15
CA ASP A 220 6.21 -8.62 -10.79
C ASP A 220 6.97 -9.24 -9.61
N TYR A 221 6.52 -8.93 -8.40
CA TYR A 221 7.08 -9.41 -7.13
C TYR A 221 6.81 -10.89 -6.83
N ARG A 222 6.01 -11.58 -7.65
CA ARG A 222 5.74 -13.02 -7.46
C ARG A 222 6.95 -13.87 -7.83
N PHE A 223 7.76 -13.41 -8.78
CA PHE A 223 8.86 -14.17 -9.34
C PHE A 223 10.21 -13.45 -9.22
N PHE A 224 10.21 -12.15 -8.94
CA PHE A 224 11.41 -11.32 -8.95
C PHE A 224 11.53 -10.50 -7.67
N LYS A 225 12.75 -10.22 -7.27
CA LYS A 225 13.04 -9.36 -6.14
C LYS A 225 12.99 -7.89 -6.61
N VAL A 226 11.82 -7.29 -6.56
CA VAL A 226 11.52 -5.90 -6.96
C VAL A 226 11.19 -5.00 -5.77
N SER A 227 11.22 -5.57 -4.58
CA SER A 227 11.00 -4.89 -3.31
C SER A 227 11.81 -5.55 -2.20
N THR A 228 12.02 -4.80 -1.12
CA THR A 228 12.55 -5.30 0.15
C THR A 228 11.88 -4.58 1.30
N ASN A 229 11.82 -5.21 2.47
CA ASN A 229 11.18 -4.67 3.65
C ASN A 229 12.02 -4.92 4.92
N LYS A 230 11.54 -4.40 6.05
CA LYS A 230 12.17 -4.53 7.37
C LYS A 230 12.61 -5.96 7.74
N HIS A 231 11.81 -6.97 7.34
CA HIS A 231 12.01 -8.37 7.73
C HIS A 231 12.88 -9.14 6.75
N THR A 232 12.90 -8.73 5.48
CA THR A 232 13.62 -9.42 4.39
C THR A 232 14.93 -8.74 4.02
N ALA A 233 15.17 -7.52 4.49
CA ALA A 233 16.39 -6.79 4.24
C ALA A 233 17.57 -7.36 5.03
N HIS A 234 18.74 -7.31 4.42
CA HIS A 234 20.02 -7.50 5.10
C HIS A 234 20.46 -6.17 5.69
N TYR A 235 20.74 -6.14 6.99
CA TYR A 235 21.19 -4.97 7.73
C TYR A 235 22.71 -4.97 7.84
N GLU A 236 23.31 -3.80 7.73
CA GLU A 236 24.71 -3.57 8.04
C GLU A 236 24.95 -3.65 9.56
N PRO A 237 26.20 -3.83 10.03
CA PRO A 237 26.50 -3.90 11.46
C PRO A 237 26.09 -2.66 12.28
N ASP A 238 25.96 -1.50 11.64
CA ASP A 238 25.51 -0.25 12.25
C ASP A 238 23.99 -0.07 12.25
N GLY A 239 23.25 -1.06 11.71
CA GLY A 239 21.80 -1.04 11.60
C GLY A 239 21.27 -0.32 10.36
N SER A 240 22.13 0.22 9.50
CA SER A 240 21.71 0.79 8.23
C SER A 240 21.36 -0.31 7.20
N VAL A 241 20.69 0.08 6.12
CA VAL A 241 20.35 -0.81 5.01
C VAL A 241 20.81 -0.20 3.71
N ASN A 242 21.61 -0.95 2.96
CA ASN A 242 22.06 -0.61 1.64
C ASN A 242 21.26 -1.40 0.60
N ILE A 243 20.61 -0.71 -0.34
CA ILE A 243 19.80 -1.31 -1.41
C ILE A 243 20.44 -0.92 -2.75
N VAL A 244 20.52 -1.87 -3.67
CA VAL A 244 21.00 -1.62 -5.04
C VAL A 244 19.84 -1.87 -6.00
N ILE A 245 19.50 -0.89 -6.83
CA ILE A 245 18.53 -1.00 -7.91
C ILE A 245 19.28 -1.09 -9.21
N ALA A 246 19.14 -2.19 -9.95
CA ALA A 246 19.87 -2.41 -11.20
C ALA A 246 19.18 -3.46 -12.08
N ALA A 247 19.45 -3.42 -13.40
CA ALA A 247 18.99 -4.43 -14.34
C ALA A 247 19.70 -5.78 -14.16
N HIS A 248 20.96 -5.75 -13.74
CA HIS A 248 21.80 -6.93 -13.55
C HIS A 248 22.20 -7.12 -12.08
N ASP A 249 22.28 -8.37 -11.66
CA ASP A 249 22.71 -8.73 -10.30
C ASP A 249 24.16 -8.25 -10.05
N PRO A 250 24.38 -7.35 -9.07
CA PRO A 250 25.71 -6.85 -8.73
C PRO A 250 26.56 -7.85 -7.92
N GLY A 251 26.01 -9.04 -7.65
CA GLY A 251 26.69 -10.12 -6.93
C GLY A 251 26.39 -10.20 -5.44
N PRO A 252 26.91 -11.22 -4.75
CA PRO A 252 26.51 -11.59 -3.39
C PRO A 252 26.86 -10.56 -2.31
N LYS A 253 27.73 -9.62 -2.61
CA LYS A 253 28.07 -8.49 -1.72
C LYS A 253 26.87 -7.53 -1.50
N TYR A 254 25.88 -7.56 -2.40
CA TYR A 254 24.71 -6.68 -2.39
C TYR A 254 23.41 -7.47 -2.23
N PRO A 255 23.17 -8.08 -1.07
CA PRO A 255 22.03 -8.98 -0.86
C PRO A 255 20.67 -8.29 -0.99
N ASN A 256 20.61 -6.95 -0.85
CA ASN A 256 19.40 -6.15 -1.05
C ASN A 256 19.28 -5.60 -2.48
N TRP A 257 19.74 -6.34 -3.49
CA TRP A 257 19.54 -5.95 -4.88
C TRP A 257 18.04 -6.07 -5.27
N LEU A 258 17.52 -5.02 -5.92
CA LEU A 258 16.20 -4.97 -6.54
C LEU A 258 16.35 -4.97 -8.06
N ASN A 259 15.66 -5.92 -8.70
CA ASN A 259 15.73 -6.12 -10.15
C ASN A 259 14.75 -5.18 -10.87
N THR A 260 15.24 -4.42 -11.85
CA THR A 260 14.40 -3.53 -12.68
C THR A 260 13.63 -4.27 -13.78
N LEU A 261 13.83 -5.58 -13.93
CA LEU A 261 13.20 -6.43 -14.95
C LEU A 261 13.43 -5.96 -16.40
N GLY A 262 14.58 -5.34 -16.66
CA GLY A 262 14.90 -4.79 -17.98
C GLY A 262 14.25 -3.46 -18.30
N HIS A 263 13.52 -2.86 -17.35
CA HIS A 263 13.08 -1.47 -17.48
C HIS A 263 14.26 -0.52 -17.26
N GLY A 264 14.38 0.50 -18.11
CA GLY A 264 15.36 1.58 -17.94
C GLY A 264 14.87 2.72 -17.04
N GLU A 265 13.58 2.77 -16.75
CA GLU A 265 12.95 3.80 -15.93
C GLU A 265 11.62 3.32 -15.34
N GLY A 266 11.17 3.95 -14.24
CA GLY A 266 9.90 3.68 -13.59
C GLY A 266 9.76 4.40 -12.26
N GLY A 267 8.65 4.16 -11.58
CA GLY A 267 8.39 4.69 -10.24
C GLY A 267 9.09 3.88 -9.16
N MET A 268 9.34 4.51 -8.02
CA MET A 268 9.77 3.84 -6.79
C MET A 268 9.05 4.43 -5.59
N LEU A 269 8.75 3.58 -4.63
CA LEU A 269 7.98 3.95 -3.45
C LEU A 269 8.57 3.34 -2.19
N GLY A 270 9.03 4.20 -1.29
CA GLY A 270 9.36 3.86 0.09
C GLY A 270 8.19 4.14 1.03
N ARG A 271 8.00 3.28 2.03
CA ARG A 271 6.99 3.43 3.08
C ARG A 271 7.60 3.12 4.43
N TYR A 272 7.17 3.89 5.44
CA TYR A 272 7.34 3.52 6.84
C TYR A 272 5.96 3.46 7.48
N VAL A 273 5.61 2.32 8.08
CA VAL A 273 4.32 2.05 8.71
C VAL A 273 4.44 2.19 10.21
N GLY A 274 3.60 3.03 10.83
CA GLY A 274 3.58 3.21 12.28
C GLY A 274 4.91 3.73 12.84
N ALA A 275 5.60 4.61 12.11
CA ALA A 275 6.87 5.16 12.56
C ALA A 275 6.68 6.08 13.78
N SER A 276 7.52 5.90 14.81
CA SER A 276 7.47 6.66 16.07
C SER A 276 7.84 8.14 15.90
N VAL A 277 8.64 8.45 14.88
CA VAL A 277 9.03 9.80 14.48
C VAL A 277 9.00 9.91 12.96
N PHE A 278 8.94 11.13 12.43
CA PHE A 278 9.01 11.33 10.99
C PHE A 278 10.37 10.83 10.46
N PRO A 279 10.38 9.83 9.54
CA PRO A 279 11.63 9.23 9.09
C PRO A 279 12.45 10.21 8.25
N LYS A 280 13.78 10.07 8.29
CA LYS A 280 14.67 10.80 7.39
C LYS A 280 14.49 10.36 5.95
N GLU A 281 14.85 11.25 5.01
CA GLU A 281 14.89 10.91 3.59
C GLU A 281 15.94 9.85 3.32
N MET A 282 15.61 8.95 2.39
CA MET A 282 16.53 7.91 1.92
C MET A 282 17.58 8.56 1.03
N LYS A 283 18.85 8.35 1.35
CA LYS A 283 19.96 8.84 0.53
C LYS A 283 20.13 7.97 -0.71
N SER A 284 20.44 8.59 -1.83
CA SER A 284 20.64 7.87 -3.08
C SER A 284 21.78 8.44 -3.93
N ARG A 285 22.40 7.59 -4.73
CA ARG A 285 23.43 7.98 -5.71
C ARG A 285 23.48 6.97 -6.85
N ILE A 286 23.87 7.44 -8.02
CA ILE A 286 24.12 6.58 -9.18
C ILE A 286 25.61 6.17 -9.18
N VAL A 287 25.84 4.92 -9.53
CA VAL A 287 27.17 4.32 -9.68
C VAL A 287 27.20 3.46 -10.95
N LYS A 288 28.37 3.20 -11.49
CA LYS A 288 28.49 2.19 -12.55
C LYS A 288 28.50 0.78 -11.94
N LEU A 289 27.87 -0.17 -12.61
CA LEU A 289 27.87 -1.58 -12.17
C LEU A 289 29.28 -2.13 -12.02
N SER A 290 30.22 -1.68 -12.86
CA SER A 290 31.63 -2.05 -12.75
C SER A 290 32.32 -1.58 -11.46
N GLU A 291 31.79 -0.59 -10.77
CA GLU A 291 32.30 -0.12 -9.47
C GLU A 291 31.81 -0.98 -8.29
N LEU A 292 30.80 -1.80 -8.52
CA LEU A 292 30.20 -2.68 -7.51
C LEU A 292 30.83 -4.09 -7.51
N SER A 293 31.52 -4.46 -8.55
CA SER A 293 32.16 -5.76 -8.74
C SER A 293 33.43 -5.97 -7.90
#